data_c838e86f423c363b6042b54d6d510994
#
_entry.id   c838e86f423c363b6042b54d6d510994
#
_cell.length_a   1.000
_cell.length_b   1.000
_cell.length_c   1.000
_cell.angle_alpha   90.00
_cell.angle_beta   90.00
_cell.angle_gamma   90.00
#
_symmetry.space_group_name_H-M   'P 1'
#
loop_
_entity.id
_entity.type
_entity.pdbx_description
1 polymer ?
#
loop_
_entity_poly.entity_id
_entity_poly.type
_entity_poly.pdbx_seq_one_letter_code
_entity_poly.pdbx_strand_id
1 'polypeptide(L)'
;MKIPAFGNSRQRKPESSERKSKFQIQPLSRWHPGIRQLLGWIVTVGSVLLCLLLLPTRFPGMELLGIGPNWLLIWVVAWSVKRPVFFGAFAGIVVGLLQDSMTSPNPTHALSLGIVGILTSLLQKQRFIEEDFISIAVIVFVMAVLAETIFGLQLTLIGDDRKLTDIWTYYQRVALASAILSSLWAPVVYYPLNRWWQRMKSLEQLAKGVRS
;
A
#
# COMPACT_ATOMS: atom_id res chain seq x y z
N MET A 1 46.56 68.68 -19.16
CA MET A 1 46.60 67.54 -20.09
C MET A 1 45.52 66.57 -19.68
N LYS A 2 44.36 66.57 -20.36
CA LYS A 2 43.17 65.76 -20.01
C LYS A 2 43.07 64.61 -20.99
N ILE A 3 43.04 63.39 -20.44
CA ILE A 3 42.86 62.16 -21.21
C ILE A 3 41.38 61.83 -21.24
N PRO A 4 40.74 61.59 -22.38
CA PRO A 4 39.33 61.21 -22.44
C PRO A 4 39.11 59.73 -22.16
N ALA A 5 38.08 59.44 -21.36
CA ALA A 5 37.65 58.13 -21.00
C ALA A 5 36.97 57.41 -22.21
N PHE A 6 37.44 56.20 -22.48
CA PHE A 6 36.88 55.28 -23.46
C PHE A 6 35.53 54.72 -22.95
N GLY A 7 34.45 54.98 -23.69
CA GLY A 7 33.13 54.44 -23.47
C GLY A 7 33.08 52.94 -23.77
N ASN A 8 32.70 52.15 -22.78
CA ASN A 8 32.53 50.70 -22.88
C ASN A 8 31.10 50.38 -23.37
N SER A 9 30.95 50.16 -24.67
CA SER A 9 29.69 49.73 -25.30
C SER A 9 29.39 48.28 -24.91
N ARG A 10 28.53 48.12 -23.90
CA ARG A 10 27.97 46.84 -23.57
C ARG A 10 27.03 46.37 -24.70
N GLN A 11 27.49 45.41 -25.47
CA GLN A 11 26.66 44.63 -26.39
C GLN A 11 25.60 43.87 -25.56
N ARG A 12 24.36 44.25 -25.70
CA ARG A 12 23.21 43.47 -25.24
C ARG A 12 23.07 42.27 -26.16
N LYS A 13 23.41 41.12 -25.60
CA LYS A 13 23.11 39.81 -26.17
C LYS A 13 21.55 39.63 -26.17
N PRO A 14 20.91 39.27 -27.30
CA PRO A 14 19.48 39.02 -27.30
C PRO A 14 19.25 37.71 -26.53
N GLU A 15 18.62 37.79 -25.36
CA GLU A 15 18.06 36.64 -24.67
C GLU A 15 16.92 36.10 -25.54
N SER A 16 17.22 35.03 -26.29
CA SER A 16 16.20 34.19 -26.90
C SER A 16 15.41 33.55 -25.77
N SER A 17 14.25 34.13 -25.46
CA SER A 17 13.30 33.56 -24.54
C SER A 17 12.76 32.26 -25.14
N GLU A 18 13.43 31.16 -24.89
CA GLU A 18 12.85 29.83 -25.00
C GLU A 18 11.64 29.76 -24.05
N ARG A 19 10.50 30.10 -24.58
CA ARG A 19 9.21 29.88 -23.97
C ARG A 19 8.97 28.37 -23.89
N LYS A 20 9.67 27.67 -22.98
CA LYS A 20 9.31 26.30 -22.58
C LYS A 20 7.92 26.39 -21.98
N SER A 21 6.93 26.04 -22.77
CA SER A 21 5.57 25.73 -22.33
C SER A 21 5.67 24.61 -21.26
N LYS A 22 5.96 25.01 -20.03
CA LYS A 22 5.78 24.12 -18.89
C LYS A 22 4.27 23.92 -18.79
N PHE A 23 3.84 22.73 -19.11
CA PHE A 23 2.53 22.22 -18.73
C PHE A 23 2.46 22.35 -17.19
N GLN A 24 2.00 23.50 -16.72
CA GLN A 24 1.81 23.77 -15.30
C GLN A 24 0.53 23.02 -14.92
N ILE A 25 0.71 21.75 -14.54
CA ILE A 25 -0.29 21.04 -13.75
C ILE A 25 -0.49 21.94 -12.52
N GLN A 26 -1.67 22.55 -12.39
CA GLN A 26 -1.99 23.42 -11.27
C GLN A 26 -1.68 22.67 -9.97
N PRO A 27 -0.89 23.25 -9.04
CA PRO A 27 -0.51 22.55 -7.83
C PRO A 27 -1.79 22.17 -7.05
N LEU A 28 -1.90 20.90 -6.69
CA LEU A 28 -3.01 20.31 -5.92
C LEU A 28 -3.40 21.12 -4.67
N SER A 29 -2.52 22.04 -4.23
CA SER A 29 -2.76 22.96 -3.10
C SER A 29 -3.92 23.94 -3.32
N ARG A 30 -4.30 24.23 -4.57
CA ARG A 30 -5.41 25.16 -4.91
C ARG A 30 -6.77 24.47 -5.03
N TRP A 31 -6.84 23.16 -4.93
CA TRP A 31 -8.09 22.43 -5.06
C TRP A 31 -8.94 22.53 -3.79
N HIS A 32 -10.26 22.58 -3.96
CA HIS A 32 -11.21 22.58 -2.84
C HIS A 32 -10.93 21.40 -1.88
N PRO A 33 -11.02 21.59 -0.55
CA PRO A 33 -10.74 20.52 0.43
C PRO A 33 -11.59 19.28 0.19
N GLY A 34 -12.83 19.44 -0.27
CA GLY A 34 -13.72 18.31 -0.61
C GLY A 34 -13.21 17.48 -1.79
N ILE A 35 -12.64 18.09 -2.83
CA ILE A 35 -12.11 17.37 -4.00
C ILE A 35 -10.88 16.56 -3.62
N ARG A 36 -10.03 17.07 -2.74
CA ARG A 36 -8.85 16.33 -2.23
C ARG A 36 -9.26 15.11 -1.41
N GLN A 37 -10.27 15.26 -0.57
CA GLN A 37 -10.80 14.17 0.24
C GLN A 37 -11.43 13.09 -0.63
N LEU A 38 -12.23 13.49 -1.63
CA LEU A 38 -12.80 12.59 -2.63
C LEU A 38 -11.72 11.83 -3.40
N LEU A 39 -10.66 12.52 -3.84
CA LEU A 39 -9.54 11.91 -4.54
C LEU A 39 -8.82 10.87 -3.67
N GLY A 40 -8.63 11.17 -2.38
CA GLY A 40 -8.08 10.20 -1.41
C GLY A 40 -8.93 8.93 -1.30
N TRP A 41 -10.26 9.07 -1.25
CA TRP A 41 -11.19 7.94 -1.24
C TRP A 41 -11.15 7.15 -2.55
N ILE A 42 -11.15 7.83 -3.70
CA ILE A 42 -11.07 7.19 -5.02
C ILE A 42 -9.80 6.35 -5.14
N VAL A 43 -8.64 6.88 -4.73
CA VAL A 43 -7.38 6.12 -4.76
C VAL A 43 -7.41 4.93 -3.81
N THR A 44 -7.98 5.09 -2.62
CA THR A 44 -8.10 4.00 -1.64
C THR A 44 -9.00 2.89 -2.16
N VAL A 45 -10.21 3.23 -2.61
CA VAL A 45 -11.16 2.25 -3.15
C VAL A 45 -10.62 1.64 -4.45
N GLY A 46 -10.06 2.47 -5.34
CA GLY A 46 -9.44 2.02 -6.59
C GLY A 46 -8.28 1.05 -6.37
N SER A 47 -7.44 1.28 -5.34
CA SER A 47 -6.36 0.36 -5.00
C SER A 47 -6.84 -0.98 -4.45
N VAL A 48 -7.92 -1.00 -3.65
CA VAL A 48 -8.57 -2.25 -3.21
C VAL A 48 -9.14 -3.02 -4.39
N LEU A 49 -9.89 -2.33 -5.27
CA LEU A 49 -10.46 -2.94 -6.47
C LEU A 49 -9.37 -3.50 -7.40
N LEU A 50 -8.26 -2.78 -7.55
CA LEU A 50 -7.12 -3.28 -8.32
C LEU A 50 -6.55 -4.56 -7.71
N CYS A 51 -6.36 -4.59 -6.39
CA CYS A 51 -5.90 -5.80 -5.69
C CYS A 51 -6.89 -6.97 -5.83
N LEU A 52 -8.21 -6.69 -5.80
CA LEU A 52 -9.25 -7.70 -6.04
C LEU A 52 -9.20 -8.24 -7.48
N LEU A 53 -8.99 -7.38 -8.47
CA LEU A 53 -8.84 -7.80 -9.87
C LEU A 53 -7.57 -8.61 -10.12
N LEU A 54 -6.51 -8.37 -9.32
CA LEU A 54 -5.27 -9.14 -9.41
C LEU A 54 -5.41 -10.55 -8.82
N LEU A 55 -6.39 -10.80 -7.94
CA LEU A 55 -6.61 -12.13 -7.33
C LEU A 55 -6.81 -13.26 -8.37
N PRO A 56 -7.74 -13.13 -9.34
CA PRO A 56 -7.97 -14.17 -10.34
C PRO A 56 -6.93 -14.17 -11.47
N THR A 57 -6.09 -13.12 -11.58
CA THR A 57 -5.12 -13.02 -12.66
C THR A 57 -3.88 -13.85 -12.34
N ARG A 58 -3.62 -14.85 -13.19
CA ARG A 58 -2.43 -15.68 -13.12
C ARG A 58 -1.40 -15.15 -14.10
N PHE A 59 -0.41 -14.44 -13.59
CA PHE A 59 0.68 -13.96 -14.44
C PHE A 59 1.80 -15.02 -14.50
N PRO A 60 2.27 -15.40 -15.67
CA PRO A 60 3.40 -16.31 -15.78
C PRO A 60 4.63 -15.69 -15.09
N GLY A 61 5.24 -16.44 -14.16
CA GLY A 61 6.38 -16.00 -13.37
C GLY A 61 6.03 -15.33 -12.02
N MET A 62 4.76 -15.12 -11.69
CA MET A 62 4.31 -14.60 -10.40
C MET A 62 3.73 -15.70 -9.48
N GLU A 63 3.85 -16.95 -9.88
CA GLU A 63 3.36 -18.09 -9.10
C GLU A 63 4.53 -18.92 -8.59
N LEU A 64 4.48 -19.31 -7.34
CA LEU A 64 5.35 -20.29 -6.73
C LEU A 64 4.52 -21.52 -6.38
N LEU A 65 4.79 -22.66 -7.01
CA LEU A 65 4.00 -23.90 -6.82
C LEU A 65 2.50 -23.74 -7.16
N GLY A 66 2.16 -22.87 -8.11
CA GLY A 66 0.77 -22.54 -8.46
C GLY A 66 0.05 -21.62 -7.47
N ILE A 67 0.80 -21.02 -6.53
CA ILE A 67 0.28 -20.10 -5.52
C ILE A 67 0.79 -18.70 -5.85
N GLY A 68 -0.12 -17.73 -5.94
CA GLY A 68 0.19 -16.33 -6.17
C GLY A 68 0.39 -15.54 -4.87
N PRO A 69 0.86 -14.28 -4.97
CA PRO A 69 0.96 -13.37 -3.82
C PRO A 69 -0.43 -12.98 -3.30
N ASN A 70 -0.55 -12.82 -2.00
CA ASN A 70 -1.79 -12.34 -1.38
C ASN A 70 -1.87 -10.80 -1.46
N TRP A 71 -2.40 -10.30 -2.58
CA TRP A 71 -2.49 -8.86 -2.87
C TRP A 71 -3.28 -8.08 -1.82
N LEU A 72 -4.37 -8.67 -1.32
CA LEU A 72 -5.22 -8.02 -0.32
C LEU A 72 -4.54 -7.91 1.03
N LEU A 73 -3.80 -8.94 1.43
CA LEU A 73 -2.97 -8.89 2.64
C LEU A 73 -1.90 -7.80 2.54
N ILE A 74 -1.19 -7.72 1.42
CA ILE A 74 -0.19 -6.66 1.17
C ILE A 74 -0.85 -5.28 1.32
N TRP A 75 -2.05 -5.11 0.76
CA TRP A 75 -2.79 -3.85 0.85
C TRP A 75 -3.21 -3.54 2.29
N VAL A 76 -3.75 -4.52 3.04
CA VAL A 76 -4.14 -4.35 4.45
C VAL A 76 -2.94 -3.94 5.30
N VAL A 77 -1.79 -4.60 5.13
CA VAL A 77 -0.55 -4.23 5.82
C VAL A 77 -0.13 -2.81 5.44
N ALA A 78 -0.06 -2.48 4.16
CA ALA A 78 0.32 -1.15 3.67
C ALA A 78 -0.59 -0.04 4.23
N TRP A 79 -1.89 -0.31 4.34
CA TRP A 79 -2.87 0.62 4.90
C TRP A 79 -2.74 0.77 6.40
N SER A 80 -2.52 -0.34 7.13
CA SER A 80 -2.56 -0.40 8.59
C SER A 80 -1.31 0.14 9.25
N VAL A 81 -0.14 0.09 8.58
CA VAL A 81 1.15 0.53 9.11
C VAL A 81 1.12 1.95 9.68
N LYS A 82 0.32 2.86 9.16
CA LYS A 82 0.28 4.29 9.61
C LYS A 82 -1.06 4.71 10.19
N ARG A 83 -1.85 3.76 10.67
CA ARG A 83 -3.19 4.03 11.19
C ARG A 83 -3.41 3.43 12.56
N PRO A 84 -4.32 4.00 13.37
CA PRO A 84 -4.68 3.42 14.67
C PRO A 84 -5.34 2.05 14.48
N VAL A 85 -5.19 1.20 15.50
CA VAL A 85 -5.58 -0.22 15.51
C VAL A 85 -7.02 -0.45 15.03
N PHE A 86 -7.95 0.40 15.43
CA PHE A 86 -9.34 0.30 15.02
C PHE A 86 -9.52 0.37 13.49
N PHE A 87 -8.81 1.30 12.83
CA PHE A 87 -8.88 1.43 11.37
C PHE A 87 -8.20 0.27 10.65
N GLY A 88 -7.10 -0.27 11.23
CA GLY A 88 -6.45 -1.47 10.69
C GLY A 88 -7.34 -2.70 10.76
N ALA A 89 -7.97 -2.93 11.91
CA ALA A 89 -8.95 -4.00 12.11
C ALA A 89 -10.13 -3.89 11.13
N PHE A 90 -10.73 -2.70 11.04
CA PHE A 90 -11.87 -2.45 10.17
C PHE A 90 -11.51 -2.69 8.69
N ALA A 91 -10.37 -2.17 8.24
CA ALA A 91 -9.90 -2.37 6.87
C ALA A 91 -9.68 -3.85 6.56
N GLY A 92 -9.02 -4.60 7.49
CA GLY A 92 -8.80 -6.04 7.34
C GLY A 92 -10.11 -6.83 7.24
N ILE A 93 -11.09 -6.53 8.10
CA ILE A 93 -12.40 -7.20 8.08
C ILE A 93 -13.14 -6.90 6.77
N VAL A 94 -13.22 -5.63 6.36
CA VAL A 94 -13.93 -5.24 5.13
C VAL A 94 -13.29 -5.88 3.91
N VAL A 95 -11.96 -5.82 3.80
CA VAL A 95 -11.23 -6.41 2.66
C VAL A 95 -11.34 -7.94 2.67
N GLY A 96 -11.33 -8.57 3.86
CA GLY A 96 -11.54 -10.00 3.99
C GLY A 96 -12.93 -10.44 3.56
N LEU A 97 -13.99 -9.71 3.95
CA LEU A 97 -15.34 -9.96 3.48
C LEU A 97 -15.49 -9.78 1.97
N LEU A 98 -14.81 -8.79 1.38
CA LEU A 98 -14.78 -8.63 -0.07
C LEU A 98 -14.10 -9.83 -0.74
N GLN A 99 -13.02 -10.34 -0.16
CA GLN A 99 -12.34 -11.55 -0.64
C GLN A 99 -13.27 -12.77 -0.56
N ASP A 100 -13.96 -12.95 0.57
CA ASP A 100 -14.91 -14.06 0.79
C ASP A 100 -16.06 -14.04 -0.21
N SER A 101 -16.49 -12.84 -0.64
CA SER A 101 -17.54 -12.73 -1.69
C SER A 101 -17.08 -13.24 -3.05
N MET A 102 -15.76 -13.28 -3.31
CA MET A 102 -15.20 -13.74 -4.59
C MET A 102 -14.68 -15.18 -4.55
N THR A 103 -14.42 -15.72 -3.37
CA THR A 103 -13.84 -17.06 -3.20
C THR A 103 -14.82 -18.00 -2.54
N SER A 104 -14.68 -18.27 -1.26
CA SER A 104 -15.56 -19.11 -0.48
C SER A 104 -15.70 -18.50 0.93
N PRO A 105 -16.93 -18.41 1.48
CA PRO A 105 -17.13 -17.81 2.80
C PRO A 105 -16.70 -18.72 3.97
N ASN A 106 -16.38 -19.97 3.73
CA ASN A 106 -16.01 -20.92 4.78
C ASN A 106 -14.70 -21.65 4.45
N PRO A 107 -13.64 -21.43 5.22
CA PRO A 107 -13.46 -20.49 6.33
C PRO A 107 -13.35 -19.03 5.85
N THR A 108 -13.58 -18.06 6.75
CA THR A 108 -13.60 -16.64 6.40
C THR A 108 -12.20 -16.01 6.38
N HIS A 109 -11.89 -15.25 5.34
CA HIS A 109 -10.67 -14.43 5.27
C HIS A 109 -10.79 -13.17 6.14
N ALA A 110 -12.01 -12.74 6.48
CA ALA A 110 -12.25 -11.55 7.29
C ALA A 110 -11.57 -11.64 8.67
N LEU A 111 -11.58 -12.81 9.29
CA LEU A 111 -10.95 -13.02 10.59
C LEU A 111 -9.41 -12.92 10.48
N SER A 112 -8.80 -13.60 9.53
CA SER A 112 -7.34 -13.60 9.35
C SER A 112 -6.82 -12.22 8.97
N LEU A 113 -7.46 -11.53 8.01
CA LEU A 113 -7.06 -10.18 7.60
C LEU A 113 -7.37 -9.12 8.66
N GLY A 114 -8.45 -9.30 9.44
CA GLY A 114 -8.75 -8.44 10.58
C GLY A 114 -7.65 -8.50 11.65
N ILE A 115 -7.21 -9.70 12.02
CA ILE A 115 -6.10 -9.89 12.97
C ILE A 115 -4.79 -9.31 12.42
N VAL A 116 -4.49 -9.55 11.14
CA VAL A 116 -3.32 -8.95 10.47
C VAL A 116 -3.36 -7.41 10.55
N GLY A 117 -4.51 -6.79 10.29
CA GLY A 117 -4.69 -5.35 10.39
C GLY A 117 -4.45 -4.80 11.80
N ILE A 118 -4.93 -5.52 12.84
CA ILE A 118 -4.68 -5.19 14.26
C ILE A 118 -3.19 -5.27 14.56
N LEU A 119 -2.57 -6.42 14.28
CA LEU A 119 -1.16 -6.67 14.62
C LEU A 119 -0.23 -5.69 13.90
N THR A 120 -0.47 -5.42 12.62
CA THR A 120 0.32 -4.44 11.85
C THR A 120 0.23 -3.05 12.47
N SER A 121 -0.96 -2.61 12.87
CA SER A 121 -1.15 -1.31 13.52
C SER A 121 -0.50 -1.24 14.91
N LEU A 122 -0.46 -2.34 15.66
CA LEU A 122 0.20 -2.43 16.96
C LEU A 122 1.73 -2.36 16.82
N LEU A 123 2.30 -3.03 15.82
CA LEU A 123 3.74 -3.00 15.57
C LEU A 123 4.24 -1.57 15.32
N GLN A 124 3.48 -0.76 14.62
CA GLN A 124 3.86 0.63 14.38
C GLN A 124 3.86 1.48 15.65
N LYS A 125 2.95 1.25 16.59
CA LYS A 125 2.88 1.99 17.85
C LYS A 125 4.18 1.89 18.66
N GLN A 126 4.95 0.84 18.45
CA GLN A 126 6.22 0.58 19.15
C GLN A 126 7.45 1.24 18.49
N ARG A 127 7.29 2.08 17.48
CA ARG A 127 8.38 2.80 16.75
C ARG A 127 9.49 1.89 16.15
N PHE A 128 9.25 0.60 15.99
CA PHE A 128 10.26 -0.33 15.46
C PHE A 128 10.32 -0.36 13.92
N ILE A 129 9.43 0.35 13.23
CA ILE A 129 9.38 0.32 11.77
C ILE A 129 10.10 1.55 11.24
N GLU A 130 11.38 1.43 10.95
CA GLU A 130 12.03 2.29 9.98
C GLU A 130 11.40 2.01 8.62
N GLU A 131 11.11 3.06 7.83
CA GLU A 131 10.41 2.94 6.53
C GLU A 131 11.32 2.31 5.45
N ASP A 132 12.12 1.33 5.83
CA ASP A 132 13.03 0.63 4.95
C ASP A 132 12.32 -0.47 4.17
N PHE A 133 12.84 -0.68 2.98
CA PHE A 133 12.36 -1.70 2.03
C PHE A 133 12.29 -3.09 2.67
N ILE A 134 13.32 -3.44 3.43
CA ILE A 134 13.48 -4.73 4.09
C ILE A 134 12.45 -4.89 5.21
N SER A 135 12.24 -3.84 6.01
CA SER A 135 11.29 -3.88 7.13
C SER A 135 9.87 -4.19 6.66
N ILE A 136 9.41 -3.55 5.58
CA ILE A 136 8.08 -3.80 5.02
C ILE A 136 7.96 -5.23 4.47
N ALA A 137 8.98 -5.72 3.76
CA ALA A 137 8.99 -7.08 3.23
C ALA A 137 8.91 -8.12 4.36
N VAL A 138 9.68 -7.94 5.43
CA VAL A 138 9.67 -8.84 6.60
C VAL A 138 8.33 -8.81 7.32
N ILE A 139 7.73 -7.62 7.52
CA ILE A 139 6.41 -7.50 8.14
C ILE A 139 5.37 -8.25 7.32
N VAL A 140 5.33 -8.03 6.00
CA VAL A 140 4.38 -8.71 5.12
C VAL A 140 4.62 -10.22 5.13
N PHE A 141 5.87 -10.69 5.14
CA PHE A 141 6.19 -12.10 5.26
C PHE A 141 5.58 -12.73 6.53
N VAL A 142 5.86 -12.13 7.70
CA VAL A 142 5.35 -12.63 8.98
C VAL A 142 3.82 -12.58 9.01
N MET A 143 3.22 -11.49 8.53
CA MET A 143 1.76 -11.34 8.50
C MET A 143 1.09 -12.33 7.53
N ALA A 144 1.74 -12.67 6.42
CA ALA A 144 1.23 -13.67 5.48
C ALA A 144 1.25 -15.07 6.11
N VAL A 145 2.35 -15.45 6.77
CA VAL A 145 2.42 -16.72 7.51
C VAL A 145 1.34 -16.80 8.59
N LEU A 146 1.15 -15.72 9.35
CA LEU A 146 0.10 -15.65 10.38
C LEU A 146 -1.31 -15.77 9.79
N ALA A 147 -1.59 -15.07 8.69
CA ALA A 147 -2.90 -15.12 8.05
C ALA A 147 -3.26 -16.54 7.59
N GLU A 148 -2.33 -17.22 6.92
CA GLU A 148 -2.52 -18.59 6.45
C GLU A 148 -2.62 -19.59 7.62
N THR A 149 -1.87 -19.36 8.70
CA THR A 149 -1.96 -20.19 9.91
C THR A 149 -3.34 -20.04 10.55
N ILE A 150 -3.87 -18.81 10.68
CA ILE A 150 -5.21 -18.56 11.20
C ILE A 150 -6.27 -19.21 10.31
N PHE A 151 -6.11 -19.11 9.00
CA PHE A 151 -7.01 -19.72 8.04
C PHE A 151 -7.00 -21.26 8.15
N GLY A 152 -5.83 -21.87 8.23
CA GLY A 152 -5.69 -23.32 8.46
C GLY A 152 -6.28 -23.78 9.80
N LEU A 153 -6.12 -22.96 10.86
CA LEU A 153 -6.75 -23.23 12.15
C LEU A 153 -8.27 -23.19 12.11
N GLN A 154 -8.85 -22.20 11.41
CA GLN A 154 -10.30 -22.12 11.19
C GLN A 154 -10.82 -23.38 10.49
N LEU A 155 -10.12 -23.85 9.45
CA LEU A 155 -10.48 -25.05 8.70
C LEU A 155 -10.52 -26.29 9.62
N THR A 156 -9.53 -26.41 10.49
CA THR A 156 -9.43 -27.49 11.46
C THR A 156 -10.58 -27.47 12.47
N LEU A 157 -11.04 -26.27 12.87
CA LEU A 157 -12.14 -26.12 13.83
C LEU A 157 -13.52 -26.38 13.22
N ILE A 158 -13.68 -26.15 11.90
CA ILE A 158 -14.94 -26.42 11.19
C ILE A 158 -15.19 -27.92 11.00
N GLY A 159 -14.18 -28.76 11.23
CA GLY A 159 -14.32 -30.22 11.20
C GLY A 159 -14.40 -30.79 9.78
N ASP A 160 -13.51 -30.33 8.88
CA ASP A 160 -13.33 -30.94 7.56
C ASP A 160 -12.90 -32.41 7.73
N ASP A 161 -13.54 -33.34 7.02
CA ASP A 161 -13.29 -34.80 7.06
C ASP A 161 -11.88 -35.21 6.59
N ARG A 162 -11.07 -34.25 6.16
CA ARG A 162 -9.69 -34.45 5.76
C ARG A 162 -8.81 -34.74 6.99
N LYS A 163 -7.82 -35.63 6.80
CA LYS A 163 -6.84 -35.88 7.87
C LYS A 163 -6.10 -34.60 8.23
N LEU A 164 -6.04 -34.28 9.53
CA LEU A 164 -5.36 -33.08 10.06
C LEU A 164 -3.94 -32.91 9.52
N THR A 165 -3.21 -34.02 9.33
CA THR A 165 -1.85 -34.01 8.78
C THR A 165 -1.78 -33.52 7.35
N ASP A 166 -2.76 -33.87 6.52
CA ASP A 166 -2.79 -33.49 5.11
C ASP A 166 -3.15 -32.01 4.95
N ILE A 167 -4.12 -31.53 5.76
CA ILE A 167 -4.49 -30.11 5.83
C ILE A 167 -3.26 -29.29 6.25
N TRP A 168 -2.60 -29.67 7.34
CA TRP A 168 -1.47 -28.93 7.88
C TRP A 168 -0.30 -28.84 6.90
N THR A 169 0.07 -29.96 6.28
CA THR A 169 1.18 -30.03 5.31
C THR A 169 0.87 -29.18 4.06
N TYR A 170 -0.37 -29.18 3.60
CA TYR A 170 -0.80 -28.37 2.46
C TYR A 170 -0.72 -26.88 2.79
N TYR A 171 -1.31 -26.46 3.91
CA TYR A 171 -1.33 -25.04 4.30
C TYR A 171 0.04 -24.47 4.67
N GLN A 172 0.96 -25.28 5.19
CA GLN A 172 2.34 -24.84 5.38
C GLN A 172 3.03 -24.49 4.05
N ARG A 173 2.83 -25.28 3.01
CA ARG A 173 3.37 -24.97 1.67
C ARG A 173 2.73 -23.72 1.08
N VAL A 174 1.42 -23.60 1.20
CA VAL A 174 0.68 -22.41 0.75
C VAL A 174 1.17 -21.17 1.49
N ALA A 175 1.27 -21.24 2.81
CA ALA A 175 1.74 -20.14 3.66
C ALA A 175 3.13 -19.66 3.26
N LEU A 176 4.09 -20.59 3.09
CA LEU A 176 5.46 -20.22 2.72
C LEU A 176 5.53 -19.62 1.31
N ALA A 177 4.88 -20.24 0.33
CA ALA A 177 4.88 -19.75 -1.05
C ALA A 177 4.21 -18.36 -1.13
N SER A 178 3.03 -18.21 -0.53
CA SER A 178 2.30 -16.94 -0.45
C SER A 178 3.11 -15.87 0.30
N ALA A 179 3.75 -16.22 1.42
CA ALA A 179 4.54 -15.28 2.22
C ALA A 179 5.78 -14.77 1.46
N ILE A 180 6.51 -15.67 0.78
CA ILE A 180 7.68 -15.29 -0.02
C ILE A 180 7.27 -14.34 -1.14
N LEU A 181 6.24 -14.69 -1.91
CA LEU A 181 5.77 -13.86 -3.01
C LEU A 181 5.20 -12.54 -2.52
N SER A 182 4.39 -12.56 -1.46
CA SER A 182 3.80 -11.35 -0.89
C SER A 182 4.88 -10.42 -0.34
N SER A 183 5.93 -10.92 0.29
CA SER A 183 7.03 -10.11 0.79
C SER A 183 7.84 -9.46 -0.34
N LEU A 184 8.02 -10.17 -1.46
CA LEU A 184 8.72 -9.65 -2.63
C LEU A 184 7.93 -8.52 -3.31
N TRP A 185 6.60 -8.65 -3.40
CA TRP A 185 5.72 -7.65 -4.02
C TRP A 185 5.28 -6.54 -3.05
N ALA A 186 5.44 -6.73 -1.76
CA ALA A 186 5.04 -5.75 -0.75
C ALA A 186 5.61 -4.34 -0.98
N PRO A 187 6.91 -4.17 -1.25
CA PRO A 187 7.47 -2.85 -1.51
C PRO A 187 6.87 -2.18 -2.75
N VAL A 188 6.60 -2.94 -3.80
CA VAL A 188 6.03 -2.43 -5.06
C VAL A 188 4.65 -1.82 -4.85
N VAL A 189 3.84 -2.41 -3.97
CA VAL A 189 2.50 -1.90 -3.61
C VAL A 189 2.60 -0.80 -2.56
N TYR A 190 3.45 -0.98 -1.54
CA TYR A 190 3.55 -0.06 -0.42
C TYR A 190 4.06 1.33 -0.81
N TYR A 191 5.15 1.42 -1.60
CA TYR A 191 5.78 2.70 -1.91
C TYR A 191 4.87 3.70 -2.63
N PRO A 192 4.19 3.35 -3.73
CA PRO A 192 3.31 4.30 -4.42
C PRO A 192 2.14 4.74 -3.53
N LEU A 193 1.52 3.80 -2.77
CA LEU A 193 0.44 4.11 -1.86
C LEU A 193 0.89 5.03 -0.73
N ASN A 194 2.01 4.69 -0.07
CA ASN A 194 2.56 5.48 1.02
C ASN A 194 2.95 6.88 0.56
N ARG A 195 3.62 7.00 -0.59
CA ARG A 195 3.98 8.31 -1.17
C ARG A 195 2.76 9.16 -1.49
N TRP A 196 1.68 8.53 -1.96
CA TRP A 196 0.41 9.20 -2.19
C TRP A 196 -0.20 9.72 -0.88
N TRP A 197 -0.33 8.89 0.12
CA TRP A 197 -0.91 9.27 1.42
C TRP A 197 -0.08 10.35 2.15
N GLN A 198 1.23 10.29 2.06
CA GLN A 198 2.11 11.34 2.63
C GLN A 198 1.88 12.68 1.93
N ARG A 199 1.77 12.70 0.60
CA ARG A 199 1.47 13.93 -0.15
C ARG A 199 0.12 14.52 0.24
N MET A 200 -0.91 13.69 0.43
CA MET A 200 -2.22 14.15 0.85
C MET A 200 -2.19 14.75 2.26
N LYS A 201 -1.49 14.12 3.21
CA LYS A 201 -1.32 14.64 4.57
C LYS A 201 -0.57 15.98 4.60
N SER A 202 0.51 16.11 3.83
CA SER A 202 1.27 17.37 3.76
C SER A 202 0.45 18.53 3.20
N LEU A 203 -0.40 18.26 2.20
CA LEU A 203 -1.31 19.26 1.65
C LEU A 203 -2.41 19.69 2.64
N GLU A 204 -2.89 18.78 3.48
CA GLU A 204 -3.84 19.09 4.55
C GLU A 204 -3.22 19.97 5.63
N GLN A 205 -1.96 19.68 6.01
CA GLN A 205 -1.24 20.49 7.01
C GLN A 205 -0.98 21.92 6.52
N LEU A 206 -0.55 22.06 5.27
CA LEU A 206 -0.36 23.38 4.64
C LEU A 206 -1.68 24.18 4.58
N ALA A 207 -2.79 23.50 4.27
CA ALA A 207 -4.10 24.17 4.23
C ALA A 207 -4.61 24.59 5.61
N LYS A 208 -4.24 23.91 6.69
CA LYS A 208 -4.56 24.28 8.08
C LYS A 208 -3.68 25.44 8.56
N GLY A 209 -2.39 25.44 8.25
CA GLY A 209 -1.45 26.51 8.63
C GLY A 209 -1.71 27.85 7.95
N VAL A 210 -2.42 27.87 6.82
CA VAL A 210 -2.84 29.13 6.13
C VAL A 210 -4.11 29.73 6.74
N ARG A 211 -4.85 28.96 7.56
CA ARG A 211 -6.12 29.39 8.20
C ARG A 211 -5.95 29.82 9.67
N SER A 212 -4.79 29.60 10.25
CA SER A 212 -4.39 30.12 11.57
C SER A 212 -3.61 31.44 11.42
#